data_42feeaf7bb239ff4cf4df171e400208f
#
_entry.id   42feeaf7bb239ff4cf4df171e400208f
#
_cell.length_a   1.000
_cell.length_b   1.000
_cell.length_c   1.000
_cell.angle_alpha   90.00
_cell.angle_beta   90.00
_cell.angle_gamma   90.00
#
_symmetry.space_group_name_H-M   'P 1'
#
loop_
_entity.id
_entity.type
_entity.pdbx_description
1 polymer ?
#
loop_
_entity_poly.entity_id
_entity_poly.type
_entity_poly.pdbx_seq_one_letter_code
_entity_poly.pdbx_strand_id
1 'polypeptide(L)'
;CGSCSALLDGRLVATCCVLAADAVGSDIRTVEGLASEGELTDVQRAFVEQGAVQCGFCIPGMVVAIHDLLDRNVRASELELREAISGNLCRCTGYGRIFAAFRQAQEGRINAGA
;
A
#
# COMPACT_ATOMS: atom_id res chain seq x y z
N CYS A 1 2.16 9.14 -10.79
CA CYS A 1 1.83 7.71 -10.98
C CYS A 1 1.73 6.93 -9.66
N GLY A 2 2.20 7.47 -8.53
CA GLY A 2 2.11 6.86 -7.22
C GLY A 2 3.19 5.82 -6.90
N SER A 3 4.08 5.50 -7.83
CA SER A 3 5.17 4.54 -7.59
C SER A 3 6.08 4.95 -6.43
N CYS A 4 6.19 6.25 -6.18
CA CYS A 4 6.99 6.82 -5.09
C CYS A 4 6.25 6.96 -3.76
N SER A 5 5.03 6.45 -3.63
CA SER A 5 4.24 6.58 -2.40
C SER A 5 5.00 6.06 -1.19
N ALA A 6 5.02 6.85 -0.12
CA ALA A 6 5.62 6.51 1.16
C ALA A 6 4.84 7.18 2.30
N LEU A 7 5.10 6.78 3.52
CA LEU A 7 4.54 7.43 4.71
C LEU A 7 5.54 8.45 5.23
N LEU A 8 5.12 9.70 5.30
CA LEU A 8 5.87 10.80 5.89
C LEU A 8 5.15 11.23 7.17
N ASP A 9 5.77 11.01 8.32
CA ASP A 9 5.15 11.20 9.62
C ASP A 9 3.77 10.52 9.73
N GLY A 10 3.67 9.29 9.22
CA GLY A 10 2.45 8.50 9.22
C GLY A 10 1.40 8.88 8.16
N ARG A 11 1.70 9.82 7.28
CA ARG A 11 0.77 10.29 6.22
C ARG A 11 1.25 9.83 4.86
N LEU A 12 0.34 9.26 4.06
CA LEU A 12 0.64 8.85 2.69
C LEU A 12 0.91 10.07 1.81
N VAL A 13 2.07 10.09 1.18
CA VAL A 13 2.48 11.17 0.28
C VAL A 13 3.11 10.61 -1.00
N ALA A 14 3.05 11.39 -2.08
CA ALA A 14 3.84 11.17 -3.27
C ALA A 14 5.20 11.84 -3.08
N THR A 15 6.24 11.06 -2.80
CA THR A 15 7.54 11.61 -2.40
C THR A 15 8.22 12.43 -3.50
N CYS A 16 7.91 12.18 -4.77
CA CYS A 16 8.41 13.00 -5.88
C CYS A 16 7.90 14.45 -5.84
N CYS A 17 6.84 14.72 -5.08
CA CYS A 17 6.26 16.05 -4.90
C CYS A 17 6.66 16.69 -3.56
N VAL A 18 7.49 16.06 -2.76
CA VAL A 18 7.98 16.56 -1.47
C VAL A 18 9.41 17.05 -1.64
N LEU A 19 9.65 18.30 -1.23
CA LEU A 19 11.02 18.83 -1.22
C LEU A 19 11.83 18.15 -0.10
N ALA A 20 13.05 17.75 -0.41
CA ALA A 20 13.94 17.12 0.58
C ALA A 20 14.14 18.00 1.82
N ALA A 21 14.18 19.31 1.62
CA ALA A 21 14.32 20.28 2.72
C ALA A 21 13.12 20.23 3.68
N ASP A 22 11.92 19.97 3.18
CA ASP A 22 10.70 19.88 4.00
C ASP A 22 10.61 18.56 4.77
N ALA A 23 11.39 17.56 4.37
CA ALA A 23 11.42 16.24 5.00
C ALA A 23 12.47 16.12 6.12
N VAL A 24 13.26 17.16 6.34
CA VAL A 24 14.29 17.15 7.40
C VAL A 24 13.62 16.96 8.77
N GLY A 25 14.09 15.97 9.52
CA GLY A 25 13.54 15.63 10.85
C GLY A 25 12.27 14.81 10.82
N SER A 26 11.75 14.48 9.63
CA SER A 26 10.56 13.65 9.49
C SER A 26 10.89 12.16 9.56
N ASP A 27 9.92 11.37 10.02
CA ASP A 27 9.95 9.91 9.91
C ASP A 27 9.46 9.49 8.53
N ILE A 28 10.33 8.86 7.75
CA ILE A 28 10.01 8.40 6.39
C ILE A 28 9.96 6.88 6.38
N ARG A 29 8.85 6.33 5.92
CA ARG A 29 8.63 4.90 5.86
C ARG A 29 8.25 4.48 4.46
N THR A 30 9.13 3.75 3.81
CA THR A 30 8.91 3.17 2.48
C THR A 30 8.38 1.75 2.60
N VAL A 31 8.13 1.08 1.45
CA VAL A 31 7.63 -0.29 1.45
C VAL A 31 8.52 -1.27 2.22
N GLU A 32 9.83 -1.05 2.20
CA GLU A 32 10.78 -1.89 2.93
C GLU A 32 10.62 -1.78 4.45
N GLY A 33 10.18 -0.64 4.94
CA GLY A 33 10.00 -0.37 6.36
C GLY A 33 8.63 -0.77 6.91
N LEU A 34 7.74 -1.32 6.09
CA LEU A 34 6.42 -1.77 6.55
C LEU A 34 6.48 -3.09 7.31
N ALA A 35 7.42 -3.95 6.96
CA ALA A 35 7.58 -5.28 7.52
C ALA A 35 8.66 -5.31 8.60
N SER A 36 8.54 -6.25 9.54
CA SER A 36 9.61 -6.62 10.45
C SER A 36 10.66 -7.46 9.73
N GLU A 37 11.87 -7.53 10.26
CA GLU A 37 12.94 -8.35 9.67
C GLU A 37 12.50 -9.80 9.44
N GLY A 38 12.67 -10.26 8.21
CA GLY A 38 12.40 -11.64 7.81
C GLY A 38 10.93 -11.98 7.59
N GLU A 39 9.99 -11.06 7.78
CA GLU A 39 8.57 -11.32 7.58
C GLU A 39 7.93 -10.31 6.63
N LEU A 40 6.95 -10.78 5.86
CA LEU A 40 6.11 -9.90 5.04
C LEU A 40 4.93 -9.39 5.86
N THR A 41 4.48 -8.18 5.58
CA THR A 41 3.19 -7.72 6.08
C THR A 41 2.07 -8.54 5.46
N ASP A 42 0.89 -8.49 6.05
CA ASP A 42 -0.32 -9.12 5.50
C ASP A 42 -0.63 -8.65 4.07
N VAL A 43 -0.47 -7.36 3.81
CA VAL A 43 -0.67 -6.79 2.46
C VAL A 43 0.37 -7.31 1.47
N GLN A 44 1.65 -7.30 1.84
CA GLN A 44 2.72 -7.84 0.99
C GLN A 44 2.49 -9.33 0.67
N ARG A 45 2.14 -10.11 1.68
CA ARG A 45 1.84 -11.53 1.52
C ARG A 45 0.64 -11.74 0.59
N ALA A 46 -0.41 -10.98 0.76
CA ALA A 46 -1.61 -11.06 -0.08
C ALA A 46 -1.29 -10.75 -1.56
N PHE A 47 -0.41 -9.76 -1.83
CA PHE A 47 0.03 -9.47 -3.20
C PHE A 47 0.77 -10.66 -3.83
N VAL A 48 1.62 -11.34 -3.07
CA VAL A 48 2.32 -12.55 -3.54
C VAL A 48 1.34 -13.68 -3.80
N GLU A 49 0.48 -13.98 -2.84
CA GLU A 49 -0.45 -15.12 -2.89
C GLU A 49 -1.52 -14.95 -3.98
N GLN A 50 -2.00 -13.73 -4.19
CA GLN A 50 -2.98 -13.43 -5.24
C GLN A 50 -2.34 -13.23 -6.62
N GLY A 51 -1.02 -13.24 -6.71
CA GLY A 51 -0.32 -12.97 -7.96
C GLY A 51 -0.62 -11.57 -8.50
N ALA A 52 -0.72 -10.58 -7.61
CA ALA A 52 -1.06 -9.20 -7.94
C ALA A 52 0.13 -8.41 -8.50
N VAL A 53 1.12 -9.09 -9.04
CA VAL A 53 2.37 -8.50 -9.55
C VAL A 53 2.59 -8.99 -10.98
N GLN A 54 2.92 -8.06 -11.87
CA GLN A 54 3.44 -8.37 -13.22
C GLN A 54 4.81 -7.73 -13.39
N CYS A 55 4.92 -6.52 -13.96
CA CYS A 55 6.23 -5.87 -14.07
C CYS A 55 6.81 -5.44 -12.71
N GLY A 56 5.98 -5.20 -11.73
CA GLY A 56 6.38 -4.84 -10.36
C GLY A 56 6.61 -3.34 -10.12
N PHE A 57 6.54 -2.51 -11.13
CA PHE A 57 6.85 -1.08 -10.99
C PHE A 57 5.90 -0.33 -10.06
N CYS A 58 4.59 -0.61 -10.15
CA CYS A 58 3.57 0.05 -9.34
C CYS A 58 3.49 -0.51 -7.91
N ILE A 59 4.05 -1.68 -7.66
CA ILE A 59 3.78 -2.46 -6.46
C ILE A 59 4.25 -1.80 -5.17
N PRO A 60 5.46 -1.24 -5.07
CA PRO A 60 5.88 -0.57 -3.84
C PRO A 60 4.89 0.50 -3.38
N GLY A 61 4.52 1.41 -4.26
CA GLY A 61 3.56 2.47 -3.94
C GLY A 61 2.15 1.94 -3.66
N MET A 62 1.71 0.94 -4.41
CA MET A 62 0.41 0.32 -4.24
C MET A 62 0.27 -0.37 -2.88
N VAL A 63 1.31 -1.10 -2.47
CA VAL A 63 1.36 -1.77 -1.15
C VAL A 63 1.29 -0.75 -0.02
N VAL A 64 2.07 0.33 -0.11
CA VAL A 64 2.06 1.39 0.92
C VAL A 64 0.68 2.03 1.02
N ALA A 65 0.04 2.34 -0.11
CA ALA A 65 -1.29 2.96 -0.13
C ALA A 65 -2.36 2.05 0.48
N ILE A 66 -2.35 0.77 0.15
CA ILE A 66 -3.31 -0.21 0.69
C ILE A 66 -3.05 -0.48 2.17
N HIS A 67 -1.78 -0.58 2.56
CA HIS A 67 -1.41 -0.73 3.96
C HIS A 67 -1.93 0.45 4.80
N ASP A 68 -1.70 1.66 4.35
CA ASP A 68 -2.19 2.88 5.00
C ASP A 68 -3.72 2.90 5.09
N LEU A 69 -4.42 2.53 4.02
CA LEU A 69 -5.89 2.47 4.04
C LEU A 69 -6.39 1.50 5.10
N LEU A 70 -5.85 0.29 5.15
CA LEU A 70 -6.26 -0.74 6.13
C LEU A 70 -5.89 -0.38 7.57
N ASP A 71 -4.80 0.35 7.77
CA ASP A 71 -4.42 0.85 9.10
C ASP A 71 -5.41 1.92 9.59
N ARG A 72 -5.89 2.77 8.69
CA ARG A 72 -6.86 3.82 9.03
C ARG A 72 -8.29 3.29 9.13
N ASN A 73 -8.66 2.35 8.28
CA ASN A 73 -10.00 1.78 8.21
C ASN A 73 -9.96 0.33 7.72
N VAL A 74 -9.91 -0.61 8.66
CA VAL A 74 -9.89 -2.05 8.35
C VAL A 74 -11.16 -2.52 7.62
N ARG A 75 -12.27 -1.78 7.76
CA ARG A 75 -13.54 -2.09 7.11
C ARG A 75 -13.81 -1.24 5.87
N ALA A 76 -12.76 -0.72 5.26
CA ALA A 76 -12.87 0.08 4.05
C ALA A 76 -13.63 -0.67 2.94
N SER A 77 -14.54 0.04 2.31
CA SER A 77 -15.30 -0.47 1.16
C SER A 77 -14.44 -0.52 -0.10
N GLU A 78 -14.92 -1.21 -1.12
CA GLU A 78 -14.25 -1.20 -2.43
C GLU A 78 -14.19 0.20 -3.03
N LEU A 79 -15.18 1.04 -2.78
CA LEU A 79 -15.16 2.44 -3.23
C LEU A 79 -14.02 3.22 -2.55
N GLU A 80 -13.87 3.07 -1.24
CA GLU A 80 -12.77 3.69 -0.50
C GLU A 80 -11.40 3.18 -0.98
N LEU A 81 -11.29 1.89 -1.33
CA LEU A 81 -10.09 1.36 -1.95
C LEU A 81 -9.80 2.04 -3.29
N ARG A 82 -10.81 2.15 -4.15
CA ARG A 82 -10.65 2.82 -5.46
C ARG A 82 -10.19 4.27 -5.30
N GLU A 83 -10.74 4.98 -4.35
CA GLU A 83 -10.32 6.34 -4.02
C GLU A 83 -8.89 6.39 -3.49
N ALA A 84 -8.55 5.50 -2.56
CA ALA A 84 -7.23 5.46 -1.93
C ALA A 84 -6.10 5.18 -2.92
N ILE A 85 -6.33 4.32 -3.92
CA ILE A 85 -5.33 3.96 -4.94
C ILE A 85 -5.53 4.70 -6.27
N SER A 86 -6.41 5.69 -6.34
CA SER A 86 -6.64 6.45 -7.56
C SER A 86 -5.39 7.17 -8.08
N GLY A 87 -4.48 7.50 -7.20
CA GLY A 87 -3.16 8.06 -7.53
C GLY A 87 -2.07 7.03 -7.80
N ASN A 88 -2.38 5.73 -7.75
CA ASN A 88 -1.44 4.64 -7.95
C ASN A 88 -1.78 3.91 -9.26
N LEU A 89 -0.98 4.17 -10.30
CA LEU A 89 -1.28 3.67 -11.64
C LEU A 89 -0.57 2.35 -11.92
N CYS A 90 -1.34 1.38 -12.43
CA CYS A 90 -0.82 0.11 -12.92
C CYS A 90 -1.25 -0.09 -14.37
N ARG A 91 -0.30 -0.30 -15.27
CA ARG A 91 -0.55 -0.53 -16.70
C ARG A 91 -0.76 -2.01 -17.03
N CYS A 92 -0.32 -2.92 -16.15
CA CYS A 92 -0.24 -4.35 -16.46
C CYS A 92 -1.44 -5.16 -15.99
N THR A 93 -1.87 -4.96 -14.73
CA THR A 93 -2.75 -5.91 -14.01
C THR A 93 -4.23 -5.71 -14.25
N GLY A 94 -4.65 -4.52 -14.66
CA GLY A 94 -6.07 -4.14 -14.69
C GLY A 94 -6.72 -4.07 -13.30
N TYR A 95 -5.91 -4.06 -12.24
CA TYR A 95 -6.32 -3.92 -10.83
C TYR A 95 -7.10 -5.10 -10.22
N GLY A 96 -7.58 -6.05 -10.99
CA GLY A 96 -8.42 -7.16 -10.48
C GLY A 96 -7.77 -7.95 -9.35
N ARG A 97 -6.53 -8.39 -9.54
CA ARG A 97 -5.76 -9.13 -8.53
C ARG A 97 -5.31 -8.24 -7.37
N ILE A 98 -5.11 -6.95 -7.62
CA ILE A 98 -4.81 -5.97 -6.57
C ILE A 98 -6.00 -5.84 -5.62
N PHE A 99 -7.22 -5.78 -6.16
CA PHE A 99 -8.44 -5.79 -5.34
C PHE A 99 -8.61 -7.10 -4.57
N ALA A 100 -8.27 -8.23 -5.19
CA ALA A 100 -8.28 -9.53 -4.50
C ALA A 100 -7.29 -9.56 -3.34
N ALA A 101 -6.09 -9.02 -3.53
CA ALA A 101 -5.08 -8.90 -2.48
C ALA A 101 -5.55 -8.00 -1.32
N PHE A 102 -6.18 -6.87 -1.65
CA PHE A 102 -6.79 -6.00 -0.63
C PHE A 102 -7.83 -6.77 0.20
N ARG A 103 -8.78 -7.45 -0.46
CA ARG A 103 -9.82 -8.22 0.25
C ARG A 103 -9.21 -9.29 1.14
N GLN A 104 -8.21 -10.01 0.67
CA GLN A 104 -7.52 -11.04 1.47
C GLN A 104 -6.87 -10.45 2.73
N ALA A 105 -6.12 -9.36 2.59
CA ALA A 105 -5.47 -8.69 3.71
C ALA A 105 -6.50 -8.13 4.70
N GLN A 106 -7.57 -7.54 4.19
CA GLN A 106 -8.67 -7.02 4.99
C GLN A 106 -9.35 -8.11 5.82
N GLU A 107 -9.71 -9.21 5.18
CA GLU A 107 -10.33 -10.36 5.86
C GLU A 107 -9.41 -10.94 6.94
N GLY A 108 -8.13 -11.05 6.65
CA GLY A 108 -7.14 -11.49 7.63
C GLY A 108 -7.08 -10.61 8.87
N ARG A 109 -7.10 -9.29 8.69
CA ARG A 109 -7.12 -8.33 9.81
C ARG A 109 -8.43 -8.39 10.60
N ILE A 110 -9.56 -8.47 9.93
CA ILE A 110 -10.88 -8.58 10.59
C ILE A 110 -10.95 -9.86 11.41
N ASN A 111 -10.52 -10.98 10.86
CA ASN A 111 -10.51 -12.28 11.54
C ASN A 111 -9.52 -12.35 12.71
N ALA A 112 -8.47 -11.55 12.67
CA ALA A 112 -7.53 -11.40 13.79
C ALA A 112 -8.04 -10.50 14.92
N GLY A 113 -9.27 -9.97 14.81
CA GLY A 113 -9.92 -9.15 15.82
C GLY A 113 -9.67 -7.65 15.69
N ALA A 114 -9.22 -7.21 14.52
CA ALA A 114 -9.02 -5.80 14.25
C ALA A 114 -10.34 -5.06 13.93
#